data_a13211f8c346f87be98f5607cefc0c36
#
_entry.id   a13211f8c346f87be98f5607cefc0c36
#
_cell.length_a   1.000
_cell.length_b   1.000
_cell.length_c   1.000
_cell.angle_alpha   90.00
_cell.angle_beta   90.00
_cell.angle_gamma   90.00
#
_symmetry.space_group_name_H-M   'P 1'
#
loop_
_entity.id
_entity.type
_entity.pdbx_description
1 polymer ?
#
loop_
_entity_poly.entity_id
_entity_poly.type
_entity_poly.pdbx_seq_one_letter_code
_entity_poly.pdbx_strand_id
1 'polypeptide(L)'
;YIEAALYTEKFGYYTQTAKRVGRSGQHDFYTAESLGRVFAELVTTAAVDLLGEEKSTSITFVEIAAEPGTSLLSHLESHPFGGEQVIRQGEPIQLDGSVIIFANEWLDALPFHRLIFRGSAWRERGVSLNADGQLVEVLLDQLTPEVAAIAKRLPAQIEDGYEIDLPLHAEAALADLIALEWTGLILSLIHI
;
A
#
# COMPACT_ATOMS: atom_id res chain seq x y z
N TYR A 1 -13.30 -2.39 9.85
CA TYR A 1 -13.66 -0.99 9.60
C TYR A 1 -12.78 -0.38 8.49
N ILE A 2 -11.44 -0.39 8.64
CA ILE A 2 -10.51 0.22 7.67
C ILE A 2 -10.77 -0.34 6.26
N GLU A 3 -10.84 -1.66 6.10
CA GLU A 3 -11.15 -2.30 4.84
C GLU A 3 -12.46 -1.80 4.24
N ALA A 4 -13.53 -1.76 5.05
CA ALA A 4 -14.82 -1.29 4.58
C ALA A 4 -14.78 0.20 4.17
N ALA A 5 -14.11 1.04 4.94
CA ALA A 5 -14.00 2.46 4.66
C ALA A 5 -13.16 2.76 3.40
N LEU A 6 -12.13 1.95 3.14
CA LEU A 6 -11.21 2.18 2.02
C LEU A 6 -11.65 1.46 0.74
N TYR A 7 -12.22 0.24 0.84
CA TYR A 7 -12.34 -0.67 -0.30
C TYR A 7 -13.74 -1.19 -0.58
N THR A 8 -14.78 -0.81 0.19
CA THR A 8 -16.16 -1.19 -0.15
C THR A 8 -16.53 -0.66 -1.53
N GLU A 9 -17.02 -1.54 -2.41
CA GLU A 9 -17.29 -1.27 -3.84
C GLU A 9 -18.04 0.05 -4.09
N LYS A 10 -19.01 0.38 -3.26
CA LYS A 10 -19.91 1.52 -3.47
C LYS A 10 -19.51 2.80 -2.72
N PHE A 11 -18.80 2.68 -1.59
CA PHE A 11 -18.53 3.79 -0.68
C PHE A 11 -17.08 3.88 -0.25
N GLY A 12 -16.26 2.89 -0.62
CA GLY A 12 -14.84 2.85 -0.25
C GLY A 12 -14.08 4.02 -0.86
N TYR A 13 -13.18 4.57 -0.09
CA TYR A 13 -12.40 5.73 -0.50
C TYR A 13 -11.63 5.46 -1.81
N TYR A 14 -10.98 4.29 -1.93
CA TYR A 14 -10.19 3.93 -3.11
C TYR A 14 -11.01 3.37 -4.28
N THR A 15 -12.28 3.04 -4.10
CA THR A 15 -13.16 2.54 -5.17
C THR A 15 -13.83 3.65 -5.96
N GLN A 16 -13.73 4.90 -5.50
CA GLN A 16 -14.27 6.05 -6.20
C GLN A 16 -13.30 6.55 -7.27
N THR A 17 -13.83 7.01 -8.40
CA THR A 17 -13.03 7.54 -9.52
C THR A 17 -12.53 8.98 -9.32
N ALA A 18 -12.66 9.52 -8.11
CA ALA A 18 -12.21 10.88 -7.80
C ALA A 18 -10.68 11.00 -7.86
N LYS A 19 -10.21 12.11 -8.44
CA LYS A 19 -8.79 12.45 -8.43
C LYS A 19 -8.39 12.92 -7.04
N ARG A 20 -7.62 12.12 -6.31
CA ARG A 20 -7.27 12.34 -4.90
C ARG A 20 -5.96 13.09 -4.70
N VAL A 21 -5.00 12.88 -5.60
CA VAL A 21 -3.64 13.42 -5.50
C VAL A 21 -3.48 14.67 -6.36
N GLY A 22 -2.94 15.75 -5.79
CA GLY A 22 -2.66 16.99 -6.51
C GLY A 22 -2.28 18.16 -5.60
N ARG A 23 -1.93 19.30 -6.23
CA ARG A 23 -1.44 20.51 -5.52
C ARG A 23 -2.50 21.55 -5.20
N SER A 24 -3.72 21.38 -5.68
CA SER A 24 -4.80 22.34 -5.41
C SER A 24 -5.59 21.94 -4.17
N GLY A 25 -6.23 22.89 -3.50
CA GLY A 25 -7.10 22.64 -2.35
C GLY A 25 -8.35 21.80 -2.64
N GLN A 26 -8.46 21.24 -3.85
CA GLN A 26 -9.52 20.32 -4.27
C GLN A 26 -9.07 18.86 -4.23
N HIS A 27 -7.83 18.59 -3.80
CA HIS A 27 -7.26 17.24 -3.68
C HIS A 27 -7.05 16.90 -2.21
N ASP A 28 -7.21 15.62 -1.88
CA ASP A 28 -7.13 15.13 -0.50
C ASP A 28 -5.68 15.02 -0.02
N PHE A 29 -4.75 14.70 -0.93
CA PHE A 29 -3.35 14.46 -0.61
C PHE A 29 -2.40 15.21 -1.54
N TYR A 30 -1.24 15.54 -0.96
CA TYR A 30 -0.05 15.95 -1.67
C TYR A 30 1.02 14.88 -1.48
N THR A 31 1.29 14.09 -2.52
CA THR A 31 2.33 13.06 -2.51
C THR A 31 3.46 13.42 -3.47
N ALA A 32 4.54 12.62 -3.44
CA ALA A 32 5.65 12.76 -4.39
C ALA A 32 5.19 12.67 -5.85
N GLU A 33 4.14 11.89 -6.13
CA GLU A 33 3.53 11.78 -7.47
C GLU A 33 3.03 13.13 -8.01
N SER A 34 2.60 14.05 -7.13
CA SER A 34 2.19 15.40 -7.53
C SER A 34 3.32 16.25 -8.13
N LEU A 35 4.58 15.81 -8.03
CA LEU A 35 5.75 16.41 -8.69
C LEU A 35 5.82 16.04 -10.19
N GLY A 36 4.97 15.09 -10.65
CA GLY A 36 4.85 14.71 -12.04
C GLY A 36 6.19 14.29 -12.65
N ARG A 37 6.61 14.99 -13.72
CA ARG A 37 7.84 14.69 -14.46
C ARG A 37 9.08 14.55 -13.57
N VAL A 38 9.28 15.41 -12.60
CA VAL A 38 10.47 15.39 -11.72
C VAL A 38 10.51 14.09 -10.92
N PHE A 39 9.37 13.65 -10.40
CA PHE A 39 9.28 12.39 -9.66
C PHE A 39 9.52 11.19 -10.58
N ALA A 40 8.91 11.21 -11.77
CA ALA A 40 9.11 10.16 -12.76
C ALA A 40 10.58 10.03 -13.20
N GLU A 41 11.28 11.14 -13.42
CA GLU A 41 12.72 11.16 -13.73
C GLU A 41 13.55 10.59 -12.58
N LEU A 42 13.27 10.94 -11.33
CA LEU A 42 13.97 10.42 -10.15
C LEU A 42 13.80 8.91 -9.98
N VAL A 43 12.56 8.42 -10.06
CA VAL A 43 12.27 6.98 -9.94
C VAL A 43 12.90 6.20 -11.09
N THR A 44 12.79 6.70 -12.32
CA THR A 44 13.38 6.08 -13.50
C THR A 44 14.91 6.01 -13.38
N THR A 45 15.56 7.09 -12.96
CA THR A 45 17.02 7.12 -12.75
C THR A 45 17.41 6.11 -11.68
N ALA A 46 16.74 6.09 -10.53
CA ALA A 46 17.02 5.12 -9.47
C ALA A 46 16.84 3.68 -9.93
N ALA A 47 15.80 3.41 -10.73
CA ALA A 47 15.55 2.09 -11.30
C ALA A 47 16.69 1.65 -12.24
N VAL A 48 17.14 2.53 -13.13
CA VAL A 48 18.26 2.27 -14.05
C VAL A 48 19.56 2.06 -13.28
N ASP A 49 19.86 2.87 -12.28
CA ASP A 49 21.05 2.74 -11.46
C ASP A 49 21.12 1.38 -10.74
N LEU A 50 19.97 0.90 -10.26
CA LEU A 50 19.88 -0.39 -9.58
C LEU A 50 19.97 -1.59 -10.52
N LEU A 51 19.42 -1.48 -11.73
CA LEU A 51 19.37 -2.56 -12.73
C LEU A 51 20.60 -2.61 -13.61
N GLY A 52 21.20 -1.44 -13.92
CA GLY A 52 22.17 -1.20 -14.97
C GLY A 52 21.50 -0.87 -16.32
N GLU A 53 22.09 0.04 -17.09
CA GLU A 53 21.53 0.57 -18.33
C GLU A 53 21.18 -0.53 -19.36
N GLU A 54 22.09 -1.48 -19.58
CA GLU A 54 21.88 -2.57 -20.56
C GLU A 54 20.70 -3.47 -20.21
N LYS A 55 20.46 -3.70 -18.91
CA LYS A 55 19.37 -4.55 -18.44
C LYS A 55 18.02 -3.84 -18.50
N SER A 56 17.98 -2.54 -18.26
CA SER A 56 16.72 -1.77 -18.21
C SER A 56 15.93 -1.89 -19.51
N THR A 57 16.59 -1.93 -20.68
CA THR A 57 15.95 -2.04 -21.99
C THR A 57 15.23 -3.38 -22.24
N SER A 58 15.50 -4.39 -21.43
CA SER A 58 14.86 -5.72 -21.53
C SER A 58 13.85 -5.99 -20.40
N ILE A 59 13.67 -5.03 -19.50
CA ILE A 59 12.81 -5.16 -18.32
C ILE A 59 11.51 -4.40 -18.51
N THR A 60 10.39 -4.98 -18.08
CA THR A 60 9.10 -4.29 -18.02
C THR A 60 9.00 -3.51 -16.72
N PHE A 61 8.69 -2.22 -16.81
CA PHE A 61 8.33 -1.41 -15.65
C PHE A 61 6.86 -1.65 -15.29
N VAL A 62 6.60 -2.10 -14.08
CA VAL A 62 5.26 -2.41 -13.59
C VAL A 62 4.90 -1.46 -12.47
N GLU A 63 3.91 -0.61 -12.67
CA GLU A 63 3.38 0.26 -11.63
C GLU A 63 2.16 -0.36 -10.98
N ILE A 64 2.20 -0.57 -9.65
CA ILE A 64 1.09 -1.12 -8.87
C ILE A 64 0.36 0.00 -8.13
N ALA A 65 -0.97 -0.08 -8.11
CA ALA A 65 -1.88 0.86 -7.47
C ALA A 65 -1.79 2.30 -8.02
N ALA A 66 -1.47 2.43 -9.32
CA ALA A 66 -1.47 3.74 -9.98
C ALA A 66 -2.81 4.47 -9.85
N GLU A 67 -2.74 5.79 -9.68
CA GLU A 67 -3.93 6.65 -9.62
C GLU A 67 -4.76 6.58 -10.93
N PRO A 68 -6.08 6.76 -10.84
CA PRO A 68 -6.94 6.72 -12.03
C PRO A 68 -6.52 7.73 -13.10
N GLY A 69 -6.38 7.24 -14.35
CA GLY A 69 -6.13 8.08 -15.52
C GLY A 69 -4.68 8.56 -15.70
N THR A 70 -3.74 8.13 -14.87
CA THR A 70 -2.32 8.48 -14.98
C THR A 70 -1.44 7.26 -14.71
N SER A 71 -0.16 7.36 -15.02
CA SER A 71 0.91 6.46 -14.58
C SER A 71 2.20 7.26 -14.42
N LEU A 72 3.15 6.73 -13.67
CA LEU A 72 4.43 7.40 -13.46
C LEU A 72 5.12 7.71 -14.79
N LEU A 73 5.25 6.70 -15.67
CA LEU A 73 5.95 6.86 -16.93
C LEU A 73 5.20 7.75 -17.93
N SER A 74 3.89 7.96 -17.76
CA SER A 74 3.12 8.89 -18.61
C SER A 74 3.56 10.35 -18.49
N HIS A 75 4.33 10.70 -17.46
CA HIS A 75 4.92 12.02 -17.29
C HIS A 75 6.22 12.23 -18.09
N LEU A 76 6.76 11.18 -18.72
CA LEU A 76 7.99 11.22 -19.50
C LEU A 76 7.68 11.17 -21.01
N GLU A 77 8.48 11.83 -21.83
CA GLU A 77 8.39 11.73 -23.29
C GLU A 77 8.85 10.36 -23.79
N SER A 78 9.80 9.75 -23.08
CA SER A 78 10.30 8.38 -23.33
C SER A 78 10.93 7.84 -22.05
N HIS A 79 11.03 6.52 -21.95
CA HIS A 79 11.64 5.83 -20.83
C HIS A 79 12.59 4.72 -21.29
N PRO A 80 13.57 4.28 -20.45
CA PRO A 80 14.60 3.30 -20.84
C PRO A 80 14.13 1.84 -20.76
N PHE A 81 12.90 1.56 -20.31
CA PHE A 81 12.42 0.19 -20.09
C PHE A 81 11.89 -0.42 -21.40
N GLY A 82 11.98 -1.76 -21.51
CA GLY A 82 11.52 -2.52 -22.66
C GLY A 82 9.98 -2.56 -22.78
N GLY A 83 9.26 -2.35 -21.68
CA GLY A 83 7.80 -2.30 -21.65
C GLY A 83 7.29 -1.59 -20.40
N GLU A 84 6.00 -1.31 -20.41
CA GLU A 84 5.26 -0.74 -19.28
C GLU A 84 3.99 -1.56 -19.04
N GLN A 85 3.70 -1.78 -17.76
CA GLN A 85 2.43 -2.34 -17.30
C GLN A 85 1.92 -1.50 -16.12
N VAL A 86 0.65 -1.12 -16.18
CA VAL A 86 0.01 -0.35 -15.10
C VAL A 86 -1.11 -1.22 -14.52
N ILE A 87 -1.01 -1.48 -13.23
CA ILE A 87 -1.98 -2.27 -12.46
C ILE A 87 -2.63 -1.31 -11.46
N ARG A 88 -3.94 -1.13 -11.59
CA ARG A 88 -4.67 -0.22 -10.73
C ARG A 88 -5.18 -0.93 -9.48
N GLN A 89 -5.56 -0.12 -8.50
CA GLN A 89 -6.13 -0.63 -7.26
C GLN A 89 -7.32 -1.58 -7.54
N GLY A 90 -7.25 -2.80 -6.98
CA GLY A 90 -8.29 -3.83 -7.14
C GLY A 90 -8.17 -4.68 -8.42
N GLU A 91 -7.25 -4.37 -9.32
CA GLU A 91 -6.97 -5.22 -10.47
C GLU A 91 -6.09 -6.42 -10.08
N PRO A 92 -6.28 -7.58 -10.71
CA PRO A 92 -5.44 -8.75 -10.44
C PRO A 92 -3.99 -8.49 -10.88
N ILE A 93 -3.04 -8.80 -10.00
CA ILE A 93 -1.62 -8.69 -10.30
C ILE A 93 -1.19 -9.94 -11.07
N GLN A 94 -0.78 -9.76 -12.30
CA GLN A 94 -0.21 -10.80 -13.16
C GLN A 94 1.15 -10.34 -13.65
N LEU A 95 2.19 -11.08 -13.32
CA LEU A 95 3.57 -10.75 -13.67
C LEU A 95 4.24 -11.96 -14.30
N ASP A 96 5.08 -11.69 -15.26
CA ASP A 96 5.96 -12.68 -15.86
C ASP A 96 7.31 -12.08 -16.28
N GLY A 97 8.31 -12.93 -16.47
CA GLY A 97 9.61 -12.53 -16.97
C GLY A 97 10.39 -11.59 -16.05
N SER A 98 11.12 -10.66 -16.66
CA SER A 98 11.96 -9.70 -15.94
C SER A 98 11.23 -8.37 -15.78
N VAL A 99 10.99 -7.96 -14.53
CA VAL A 99 10.22 -6.76 -14.20
C VAL A 99 10.94 -5.90 -13.14
N ILE A 100 10.69 -4.61 -13.18
CA ILE A 100 10.86 -3.74 -12.02
C ILE A 100 9.49 -3.26 -11.58
N ILE A 101 9.13 -3.59 -10.36
CA ILE A 101 7.84 -3.24 -9.78
C ILE A 101 8.03 -1.94 -9.01
N PHE A 102 7.21 -0.95 -9.33
CA PHE A 102 7.11 0.30 -8.60
C PHE A 102 5.75 0.38 -7.90
N ALA A 103 5.78 0.70 -6.61
CA ALA A 103 4.58 0.89 -5.81
C ALA A 103 4.75 2.12 -4.92
N ASN A 104 3.96 3.16 -5.20
CA ASN A 104 3.97 4.39 -4.41
C ASN A 104 2.76 4.41 -3.49
N GLU A 105 2.99 4.50 -2.15
CA GLU A 105 1.93 4.58 -1.14
C GLU A 105 0.90 3.43 -1.27
N TRP A 106 1.36 2.23 -1.68
CA TRP A 106 0.49 1.07 -1.86
C TRP A 106 0.35 0.24 -0.57
N LEU A 107 1.48 -0.12 0.03
CA LEU A 107 1.49 -1.03 1.19
C LEU A 107 0.94 -0.37 2.45
N ASP A 108 1.13 0.92 2.63
CA ASP A 108 0.60 1.71 3.73
C ASP A 108 -0.88 2.09 3.57
N ALA A 109 -1.41 2.02 2.33
CA ALA A 109 -2.84 2.16 2.07
C ALA A 109 -3.65 0.89 2.40
N LEU A 110 -2.99 -0.27 2.61
CA LEU A 110 -3.67 -1.52 2.90
C LEU A 110 -4.19 -1.58 4.35
N PRO A 111 -5.29 -2.30 4.61
CA PRO A 111 -5.84 -2.43 5.95
C PRO A 111 -4.83 -3.01 6.94
N PHE A 112 -4.91 -2.56 8.18
CA PHE A 112 -4.08 -3.03 9.27
C PHE A 112 -4.90 -3.28 10.53
N HIS A 113 -4.36 -4.05 11.47
CA HIS A 113 -4.95 -4.28 12.78
C HIS A 113 -4.22 -3.44 13.81
N ARG A 114 -4.96 -2.68 14.61
CA ARG A 114 -4.39 -1.88 15.70
C ARG A 114 -4.58 -2.58 17.02
N LEU A 115 -3.48 -2.79 17.73
CA LEU A 115 -3.47 -3.42 19.03
C LEU A 115 -3.00 -2.46 20.11
N ILE A 116 -3.55 -2.65 21.32
CA ILE A 116 -3.09 -2.00 22.52
C ILE A 116 -2.78 -3.05 23.59
N PHE A 117 -1.66 -2.89 24.29
CA PHE A 117 -1.36 -3.71 25.45
C PHE A 117 -2.06 -3.14 26.67
N ARG A 118 -2.96 -3.89 27.26
CA ARG A 118 -3.73 -3.44 28.41
C ARG A 118 -4.08 -4.61 29.34
N GLY A 119 -3.85 -4.40 30.66
CA GLY A 119 -4.14 -5.42 31.66
C GLY A 119 -3.32 -6.69 31.45
N SER A 120 -2.03 -6.56 31.12
CA SER A 120 -1.08 -7.66 30.86
C SER A 120 -1.45 -8.53 29.64
N ALA A 121 -2.22 -8.01 28.70
CA ALA A 121 -2.59 -8.71 27.48
C ALA A 121 -2.73 -7.75 26.28
N TRP A 122 -2.47 -8.27 25.09
CA TRP A 122 -2.80 -7.57 23.86
C TRP A 122 -4.31 -7.61 23.61
N ARG A 123 -4.86 -6.45 23.29
CA ARG A 123 -6.25 -6.24 22.91
C ARG A 123 -6.30 -5.61 21.53
N GLU A 124 -7.24 -6.05 20.73
CA GLU A 124 -7.45 -5.47 19.39
C GLU A 124 -8.47 -4.33 19.46
N ARG A 125 -8.15 -3.22 18.79
CA ARG A 125 -9.09 -2.11 18.63
C ARG A 125 -10.01 -2.35 17.44
N GLY A 126 -11.26 -2.03 17.63
CA GLY A 126 -12.29 -2.03 16.61
C GLY A 126 -13.03 -0.71 16.56
N VAL A 127 -13.99 -0.61 15.67
CA VAL A 127 -14.91 0.53 15.56
C VAL A 127 -16.33 0.02 15.65
N SER A 128 -17.16 0.71 16.42
CA SER A 128 -18.59 0.43 16.60
C SER A 128 -19.42 1.70 16.47
N LEU A 129 -20.73 1.56 16.38
CA LEU A 129 -21.66 2.67 16.48
C LEU A 129 -22.16 2.80 17.92
N ASN A 130 -22.12 4.01 18.47
CA ASN A 130 -22.77 4.30 19.74
C ASN A 130 -24.30 4.47 19.58
N ALA A 131 -25.00 4.74 20.67
CA ALA A 131 -26.46 4.91 20.66
C ALA A 131 -26.94 6.09 19.78
N ASP A 132 -26.07 7.06 19.53
CA ASP A 132 -26.35 8.24 18.69
C ASP A 132 -25.97 8.01 17.23
N GLY A 133 -25.52 6.80 16.84
CA GLY A 133 -25.11 6.44 15.50
C GLY A 133 -23.74 7.00 15.10
N GLN A 134 -22.93 7.43 16.08
CA GLN A 134 -21.56 7.92 15.83
C GLN A 134 -20.56 6.76 15.90
N LEU A 135 -19.51 6.84 15.07
CA LEU A 135 -18.38 5.91 15.12
C LEU A 135 -17.56 6.16 16.39
N VAL A 136 -17.32 5.10 17.14
CA VAL A 136 -16.49 5.11 18.35
C VAL A 136 -15.51 3.96 18.32
N GLU A 137 -14.29 4.19 18.83
CA GLU A 137 -13.33 3.11 19.05
C GLU A 137 -13.78 2.23 20.21
N VAL A 138 -13.58 0.94 20.04
CA VAL A 138 -13.87 -0.08 21.07
C VAL A 138 -12.71 -1.07 21.15
N LEU A 139 -12.57 -1.74 22.29
CA LEU A 139 -11.76 -2.95 22.37
C LEU A 139 -12.64 -4.15 22.00
N LEU A 140 -12.15 -5.00 21.11
CA LEU A 140 -12.83 -6.22 20.77
C LEU A 140 -12.78 -7.21 21.94
N ASP A 141 -13.83 -7.99 22.12
CA ASP A 141 -13.90 -9.03 23.15
C ASP A 141 -12.83 -10.11 22.94
N GLN A 142 -12.53 -10.39 21.68
CA GLN A 142 -11.52 -11.37 21.26
C GLN A 142 -10.67 -10.78 20.12
N LEU A 143 -9.43 -11.26 20.02
CA LEU A 143 -8.59 -10.97 18.86
C LEU A 143 -9.20 -11.63 17.61
N THR A 144 -9.07 -10.97 16.46
CA THR A 144 -9.40 -11.62 15.18
C THR A 144 -8.50 -12.83 14.95
N PRO A 145 -8.91 -13.83 14.15
CA PRO A 145 -8.12 -15.05 13.95
C PRO A 145 -6.69 -14.78 13.48
N GLU A 146 -6.51 -13.85 12.58
CA GLU A 146 -5.22 -13.44 12.02
C GLU A 146 -4.32 -12.86 13.11
N VAL A 147 -4.85 -11.95 13.93
CA VAL A 147 -4.13 -11.36 15.05
C VAL A 147 -3.82 -12.40 16.12
N ALA A 148 -4.76 -13.27 16.43
CA ALA A 148 -4.56 -14.35 17.43
C ALA A 148 -3.42 -15.30 17.06
N ALA A 149 -3.23 -15.57 15.77
CA ALA A 149 -2.12 -16.38 15.27
C ALA A 149 -0.74 -15.78 15.57
N ILE A 150 -0.65 -14.45 15.56
CA ILE A 150 0.60 -13.68 15.74
C ILE A 150 0.79 -13.24 17.19
N ALA A 151 -0.29 -13.00 17.94
CA ALA A 151 -0.26 -12.42 19.28
C ALA A 151 0.70 -13.13 20.24
N LYS A 152 0.89 -14.45 20.08
CA LYS A 152 1.82 -15.25 20.88
C LYS A 152 3.30 -14.89 20.65
N ARG A 153 3.61 -14.22 19.55
CA ARG A 153 4.97 -13.79 19.16
C ARG A 153 5.25 -12.36 19.61
N LEU A 154 4.21 -11.62 20.00
CA LEU A 154 4.34 -10.24 20.47
C LEU A 154 4.94 -10.21 21.89
N PRO A 155 5.67 -9.16 22.26
CA PRO A 155 6.22 -9.02 23.58
C PRO A 155 5.15 -9.10 24.67
N ALA A 156 5.46 -9.83 25.77
CA ALA A 156 4.55 -9.99 26.90
C ALA A 156 4.86 -9.04 28.08
N GLN A 157 6.00 -8.34 28.04
CA GLN A 157 6.45 -7.42 29.09
C GLN A 157 6.73 -6.06 28.49
N ILE A 158 5.69 -5.26 28.38
CA ILE A 158 5.72 -3.90 27.86
C ILE A 158 4.84 -2.99 28.73
N GLU A 159 4.96 -1.70 28.52
CA GLU A 159 4.20 -0.69 29.24
C GLU A 159 2.70 -0.78 28.91
N ASP A 160 1.85 -0.65 29.93
CA ASP A 160 0.40 -0.61 29.75
C ASP A 160 0.02 0.62 28.91
N GLY A 161 -0.80 0.42 27.91
CA GLY A 161 -1.17 1.46 26.93
C GLY A 161 -0.28 1.52 25.69
N TYR A 162 0.75 0.68 25.57
CA TYR A 162 1.55 0.61 24.34
C TYR A 162 0.71 0.13 23.15
N GLU A 163 0.85 0.82 22.02
CA GLU A 163 0.08 0.53 20.81
C GLU A 163 1.00 0.12 19.67
N ILE A 164 0.51 -0.81 18.85
CA ILE A 164 1.16 -1.22 17.60
C ILE A 164 0.13 -1.40 16.49
N ASP A 165 0.57 -1.16 15.26
CA ASP A 165 -0.16 -1.50 14.06
C ASP A 165 0.47 -2.75 13.42
N LEU A 166 -0.36 -3.75 13.11
CA LEU A 166 0.05 -4.97 12.43
C LEU A 166 -0.41 -4.91 10.98
N PRO A 167 0.50 -4.72 10.00
CA PRO A 167 0.16 -4.56 8.59
C PRO A 167 -0.02 -5.91 7.89
N LEU A 168 -0.89 -6.79 8.41
CA LEU A 168 -1.03 -8.16 7.93
C LEU A 168 -1.48 -8.25 6.47
N HIS A 169 -2.31 -7.32 6.03
CA HIS A 169 -2.73 -7.26 4.62
C HIS A 169 -1.56 -6.86 3.71
N ALA A 170 -0.69 -5.97 4.14
CA ALA A 170 0.50 -5.60 3.38
C ALA A 170 1.51 -6.75 3.33
N GLU A 171 1.70 -7.48 4.44
CA GLU A 171 2.52 -8.68 4.47
C GLU A 171 1.99 -9.76 3.53
N ALA A 172 0.67 -10.01 3.53
CA ALA A 172 0.04 -10.98 2.63
C ALA A 172 0.17 -10.55 1.16
N ALA A 173 -0.13 -9.28 0.83
CA ALA A 173 -0.02 -8.76 -0.52
C ALA A 173 1.42 -8.87 -1.07
N LEU A 174 2.42 -8.58 -0.24
CA LEU A 174 3.82 -8.74 -0.62
C LEU A 174 4.20 -10.21 -0.80
N ALA A 175 3.71 -11.10 0.08
CA ALA A 175 3.94 -12.54 -0.04
C ALA A 175 3.33 -13.12 -1.33
N ASP A 176 2.09 -12.72 -1.66
CA ASP A 176 1.42 -13.10 -2.90
C ASP A 176 2.18 -12.62 -4.12
N LEU A 177 2.67 -11.37 -4.09
CA LEU A 177 3.47 -10.79 -5.16
C LEU A 177 4.78 -11.56 -5.38
N ILE A 178 5.47 -11.93 -4.31
CA ILE A 178 6.74 -12.68 -4.36
C ILE A 178 6.51 -14.13 -4.81
N ALA A 179 5.33 -14.70 -4.59
CA ALA A 179 4.99 -16.04 -5.01
C ALA A 179 4.73 -16.20 -6.52
N LEU A 180 4.58 -15.09 -7.25
CA LEU A 180 4.43 -15.12 -8.72
C LEU A 180 5.76 -15.42 -9.42
N GLU A 181 5.67 -15.96 -10.65
CA GLU A 181 6.84 -16.35 -11.45
C GLU A 181 7.42 -15.15 -12.21
N TRP A 182 8.20 -14.33 -11.54
CA TRP A 182 8.93 -13.18 -12.12
C TRP A 182 10.32 -13.05 -11.51
N THR A 183 11.16 -12.21 -12.12
CA THR A 183 12.49 -11.87 -11.63
C THR A 183 12.73 -10.37 -11.73
N GLY A 184 13.48 -9.80 -10.78
CA GLY A 184 13.81 -8.39 -10.82
C GLY A 184 13.80 -7.71 -9.45
N LEU A 185 13.26 -6.49 -9.38
CA LEU A 185 13.29 -5.66 -8.18
C LEU A 185 11.90 -5.10 -7.85
N ILE A 186 11.68 -4.83 -6.57
CA ILE A 186 10.54 -4.05 -6.08
C ILE A 186 11.08 -2.73 -5.52
N LEU A 187 10.57 -1.62 -6.02
CA LEU A 187 10.73 -0.28 -5.49
C LEU A 187 9.41 0.14 -4.84
N SER A 188 9.34 0.08 -3.52
CA SER A 188 8.18 0.54 -2.78
C SER A 188 8.51 1.81 -2.01
N LEU A 189 7.72 2.85 -2.23
CA LEU A 189 7.76 4.08 -1.46
C LEU A 189 6.56 4.12 -0.54
N ILE A 190 6.81 4.37 0.74
CA ILE A 190 5.79 4.56 1.76
C ILE A 190 6.09 5.83 2.53
N HIS A 191 5.05 6.47 3.02
CA HIS A 191 5.21 7.62 3.89
C HIS A 191 5.61 7.15 5.29
N ILE A 192 6.73 7.68 5.79
CA ILE A 192 7.26 7.37 7.12
C ILE A 192 6.99 8.53 8.07
#